data_f1c8849ca9ea8cfacb48cf95d7f23e04
#
_entry.id   f1c8849ca9ea8cfacb48cf95d7f23e04
#
_cell.length_a   1.000
_cell.length_b   1.000
_cell.length_c   1.000
_cell.angle_alpha   90.00
_cell.angle_beta   90.00
_cell.angle_gamma   90.00
#
_symmetry.space_group_name_H-M   'P 1'
#
loop_
_entity.id
_entity.type
_entity.pdbx_description
1 polymer ?
#
loop_
_entity_poly.entity_id
_entity_poly.type
_entity_poly.pdbx_seq_one_letter_code
_entity_poly.pdbx_strand_id
1 'polypeptide(L)'
;GFLIGRNLRLPWSDRVFLDPIAQIGYFKDADSYTDGNPDFPAERAGSNGSDEDNYIEGDGWDNFFRLRFKYLLPIGHGQDSIINTYVVDRGLLKSGAAGATSWNPLTSGRTYFELLPFYRWQEIKGDDEDIDVKTNGLEFSLFRDNRDFVPNPSKGSALRVDVTRDFGWFNSSDSWTVVQTEFDKYFSLGPSETFRQRVIAFDFWTAYSPTWEVEGVRDGQEIISNRPPAYAGATLGGIWRMRAFPSQRFSDKASIYYALEYRMIPKWNPFNNWPWLQKYIGIEWLQFVPFVEVGRVAPGWNIKDLHSDMKWNAGLGLRLWAKGLVARIDAAGSDEGFGVAMMVSQPFQF
;
A
#
# COMPACT_ATOMS: atom_id res chain seq x y z
N GLY A 1 -10.42 -10.16 14.21
CA GLY A 1 -10.90 -10.98 13.09
C GLY A 1 -10.73 -10.27 11.75
N PHE A 2 -10.42 -11.04 10.72
CA PHE A 2 -10.19 -10.49 9.38
C PHE A 2 -10.85 -11.36 8.30
N LEU A 3 -11.53 -10.74 7.34
CA LEU A 3 -12.16 -11.41 6.20
C LEU A 3 -11.66 -10.77 4.91
N ILE A 4 -11.17 -11.59 3.98
CA ILE A 4 -10.81 -11.16 2.63
C ILE A 4 -11.45 -12.09 1.60
N GLY A 5 -12.20 -11.51 0.66
CA GLY A 5 -12.54 -12.14 -0.61
C GLY A 5 -11.84 -11.41 -1.75
N ARG A 6 -11.39 -12.14 -2.75
CA ARG A 6 -10.78 -11.54 -3.95
C ARG A 6 -11.35 -12.13 -5.23
N ASN A 7 -11.67 -11.26 -6.18
CA ASN A 7 -12.15 -11.60 -7.51
C ASN A 7 -13.35 -12.57 -7.49
N LEU A 8 -14.27 -12.38 -6.53
CA LEU A 8 -15.53 -13.15 -6.50
C LEU A 8 -16.36 -12.75 -7.72
N ARG A 9 -16.81 -13.74 -8.47
CA ARG A 9 -17.60 -13.51 -9.69
C ARG A 9 -19.06 -13.35 -9.36
N LEU A 10 -19.72 -12.41 -10.05
CA LEU A 10 -21.17 -12.25 -9.96
C LEU A 10 -21.87 -13.14 -10.99
N PRO A 11 -23.00 -13.80 -10.61
CA PRO A 11 -23.69 -14.72 -11.51
C PRO A 11 -24.27 -14.08 -12.77
N TRP A 12 -24.49 -12.76 -12.75
CA TRP A 12 -25.10 -12.01 -13.86
C TRP A 12 -24.09 -11.23 -14.71
N SER A 13 -22.80 -11.24 -14.37
CA SER A 13 -21.76 -10.55 -15.14
C SER A 13 -20.42 -11.24 -15.06
N ASP A 14 -19.89 -11.57 -16.21
CA ASP A 14 -18.53 -12.14 -16.28
C ASP A 14 -17.43 -11.11 -16.08
N ARG A 15 -17.73 -9.80 -16.21
CA ARG A 15 -16.75 -8.71 -16.16
C ARG A 15 -16.73 -7.94 -14.85
N VAL A 16 -17.67 -8.21 -13.95
CA VAL A 16 -17.72 -7.60 -12.62
C VAL A 16 -17.23 -8.57 -11.57
N PHE A 17 -16.27 -8.11 -10.78
CA PHE A 17 -15.69 -8.86 -9.67
C PHE A 17 -15.91 -8.11 -8.36
N LEU A 18 -16.02 -8.85 -7.27
CA LEU A 18 -16.17 -8.32 -5.92
C LEU A 18 -14.98 -8.71 -5.05
N ASP A 19 -14.47 -7.74 -4.29
CA ASP A 19 -13.49 -7.95 -3.25
C ASP A 19 -14.04 -7.41 -1.93
N PRO A 20 -14.75 -8.22 -1.12
CA PRO A 20 -15.12 -7.85 0.24
C PRO A 20 -13.90 -7.95 1.16
N ILE A 21 -13.70 -6.91 1.98
CA ILE A 21 -12.66 -6.87 3.01
C ILE A 21 -13.30 -6.32 4.28
N ALA A 22 -13.10 -7.00 5.40
CA ALA A 22 -13.57 -6.55 6.70
C ALA A 22 -12.53 -6.86 7.78
N GLN A 23 -12.44 -5.98 8.75
CA GLN A 23 -11.64 -6.16 9.96
C GLN A 23 -12.47 -5.79 11.18
N ILE A 24 -12.33 -6.58 12.24
CA ILE A 24 -12.72 -6.25 13.60
C ILE A 24 -11.50 -6.54 14.47
N GLY A 25 -10.93 -5.52 15.08
CA GLY A 25 -9.71 -5.64 15.87
C GLY A 25 -9.66 -4.70 17.07
N TYR A 26 -9.20 -5.22 18.19
CA TYR A 26 -8.79 -4.43 19.34
C TYR A 26 -7.27 -4.43 19.40
N PHE A 27 -6.70 -3.25 19.44
CA PHE A 27 -5.26 -3.01 19.43
C PHE A 27 -4.85 -2.46 20.79
N LYS A 28 -3.69 -2.89 21.26
CA LYS A 28 -3.03 -2.39 22.45
C LYS A 28 -1.76 -1.66 22.06
N ASP A 29 -1.40 -0.69 22.86
CA ASP A 29 -0.17 0.08 22.70
C ASP A 29 -0.05 0.59 21.24
N ALA A 30 -1.13 1.21 20.73
CA ALA A 30 -1.19 1.72 19.36
C ALA A 30 -0.75 3.19 19.33
N ASP A 31 0.37 3.45 18.67
CA ASP A 31 0.88 4.81 18.44
C ASP A 31 0.01 5.53 17.42
N SER A 32 -0.43 6.73 17.75
CA SER A 32 -1.20 7.60 16.89
C SER A 32 -0.52 8.96 16.76
N TYR A 33 0.00 9.26 15.58
CA TYR A 33 0.62 10.55 15.26
C TYR A 33 -0.46 11.58 14.96
N THR A 34 -1.13 12.06 16.00
CA THR A 34 -2.21 13.04 15.97
C THR A 34 -1.90 14.18 16.92
N ASP A 35 -2.64 15.30 16.81
CA ASP A 35 -2.48 16.44 17.70
C ASP A 35 -3.00 16.09 19.11
N GLY A 36 -2.57 16.84 20.13
CA GLY A 36 -3.03 16.68 21.51
C GLY A 36 -1.99 16.14 22.49
N ASN A 37 -0.78 15.76 22.04
CA ASN A 37 0.29 15.37 22.95
C ASN A 37 0.76 16.60 23.77
N PRO A 38 0.61 16.60 25.12
CA PRO A 38 0.93 17.75 25.97
C PRO A 38 2.42 18.10 26.02
N ASP A 39 3.30 17.16 25.70
CA ASP A 39 4.75 17.40 25.65
C ASP A 39 5.16 18.19 24.41
N PHE A 40 4.32 18.22 23.39
CA PHE A 40 4.52 18.92 22.10
C PHE A 40 3.37 19.90 21.78
N PRO A 41 3.05 20.87 22.65
CA PRO A 41 1.82 21.66 22.54
C PRO A 41 1.74 22.60 21.34
N ALA A 42 2.87 22.91 20.71
CA ALA A 42 2.97 23.83 19.57
C ALA A 42 3.45 23.15 18.28
N GLU A 43 3.54 21.85 18.27
CA GLU A 43 4.01 21.07 17.12
C GLU A 43 2.89 20.20 16.58
N ARG A 44 2.65 20.28 15.27
CA ARG A 44 1.69 19.39 14.61
C ARG A 44 2.30 18.00 14.44
N ALA A 45 1.79 17.03 15.18
CA ALA A 45 2.19 15.64 15.09
C ALA A 45 2.05 15.10 13.66
N GLY A 46 2.95 14.21 13.26
CA GLY A 46 2.97 13.62 11.93
C GLY A 46 3.46 14.56 10.82
N SER A 47 3.80 15.81 11.07
CA SER A 47 4.43 16.67 10.06
C SER A 47 5.80 16.12 9.65
N ASN A 48 6.35 16.53 8.50
CA ASN A 48 7.62 15.99 8.01
C ASN A 48 8.81 16.27 8.95
N GLY A 49 8.72 17.31 9.75
CA GLY A 49 9.75 17.70 10.73
C GLY A 49 9.34 17.48 12.18
N SER A 50 8.20 16.83 12.45
CA SER A 50 7.78 16.56 13.82
C SER A 50 8.73 15.59 14.53
N ASP A 51 8.83 15.76 15.85
CA ASP A 51 9.60 14.86 16.70
C ASP A 51 9.06 13.43 16.61
N GLU A 52 9.95 12.44 16.72
CA GLU A 52 9.58 11.04 16.63
C GLU A 52 8.72 10.56 17.80
N ASP A 53 8.86 11.19 18.95
CA ASP A 53 8.09 10.91 20.16
C ASP A 53 6.76 11.70 20.24
N ASN A 54 6.46 12.54 19.23
CA ASN A 54 5.20 13.27 19.18
C ASN A 54 4.05 12.39 18.66
N TYR A 55 3.59 11.47 19.49
CA TYR A 55 2.44 10.60 19.27
C TYR A 55 1.66 10.40 20.59
N ILE A 56 0.45 9.89 20.48
CA ILE A 56 -0.37 9.46 21.61
C ILE A 56 -0.45 7.93 21.55
N GLU A 57 -0.12 7.27 22.65
CA GLU A 57 -0.30 5.83 22.80
C GLU A 57 -1.68 5.55 23.36
N GLY A 58 -2.32 4.49 22.89
CA GLY A 58 -3.64 4.13 23.38
C GLY A 58 -4.10 2.73 22.99
N ASP A 59 -5.15 2.29 23.67
CA ASP A 59 -5.80 1.01 23.46
C ASP A 59 -7.18 1.20 22.81
N GLY A 60 -7.53 0.39 21.81
CA GLY A 60 -8.87 0.53 21.26
C GLY A 60 -9.23 -0.31 20.08
N TRP A 61 -10.41 -0.02 19.56
CA TRP A 61 -11.00 -0.71 18.42
C TRP A 61 -10.67 0.02 17.11
N ASP A 62 -10.27 -0.76 16.11
CA ASP A 62 -10.19 -0.31 14.72
C ASP A 62 -10.89 -1.33 13.83
N ASN A 63 -12.01 -0.92 13.29
CA ASN A 63 -12.91 -1.79 12.56
C ASN A 63 -13.29 -1.17 11.24
N PHE A 64 -13.28 -1.98 10.17
CA PHE A 64 -13.71 -1.48 8.87
C PHE A 64 -14.42 -2.54 8.03
N PHE A 65 -15.24 -2.07 7.12
CA PHE A 65 -15.84 -2.82 6.04
C PHE A 65 -15.64 -2.08 4.71
N ARG A 66 -15.17 -2.83 3.71
CA ARG A 66 -14.94 -2.32 2.36
C ARG A 66 -15.47 -3.34 1.35
N LEU A 67 -16.15 -2.87 0.31
CA LEU A 67 -16.68 -3.74 -0.73
C LEU A 67 -16.27 -3.19 -2.11
N ARG A 68 -15.20 -3.71 -2.68
CA ARG A 68 -14.71 -3.24 -3.98
C ARG A 68 -15.41 -3.95 -5.13
N PHE A 69 -16.09 -3.20 -5.97
CA PHE A 69 -16.61 -3.62 -7.26
C PHE A 69 -15.61 -3.27 -8.34
N LYS A 70 -15.19 -4.25 -9.15
CA LYS A 70 -14.23 -4.06 -10.24
C LYS A 70 -14.89 -4.42 -11.56
N TYR A 71 -14.97 -3.48 -12.48
CA TYR A 71 -15.45 -3.72 -13.85
C TYR A 71 -14.27 -3.78 -14.81
N LEU A 72 -14.02 -4.96 -15.39
CA LEU A 72 -12.98 -5.17 -16.39
C LEU A 72 -13.41 -4.59 -17.74
N LEU A 73 -12.70 -3.56 -18.21
CA LEU A 73 -12.94 -2.95 -19.50
C LEU A 73 -12.63 -3.92 -20.65
N PRO A 74 -13.42 -3.90 -21.75
CA PRO A 74 -13.20 -4.75 -22.92
C PRO A 74 -12.10 -4.18 -23.83
N ILE A 75 -10.92 -3.93 -23.26
CA ILE A 75 -9.72 -3.44 -23.95
C ILE A 75 -8.49 -4.23 -23.52
N GLY A 76 -7.43 -4.19 -24.31
CA GLY A 76 -6.19 -4.93 -24.07
C GLY A 76 -6.45 -6.42 -23.91
N HIS A 77 -5.71 -7.08 -23.01
CA HIS A 77 -5.97 -8.51 -22.70
C HIS A 77 -7.33 -8.76 -22.04
N GLY A 78 -7.98 -7.73 -21.50
CA GLY A 78 -9.35 -7.81 -20.98
C GLY A 78 -10.42 -8.00 -22.07
N GLN A 79 -10.10 -7.73 -23.34
CA GLN A 79 -10.98 -7.98 -24.47
C GLN A 79 -11.10 -9.48 -24.74
N ASP A 80 -9.98 -10.17 -24.77
CA ASP A 80 -9.87 -11.55 -25.23
C ASP A 80 -10.12 -12.57 -24.11
N SER A 81 -9.79 -12.22 -22.88
CA SER A 81 -9.89 -13.11 -21.72
C SER A 81 -10.29 -12.38 -20.45
N ILE A 82 -11.37 -12.83 -19.83
CA ILE A 82 -11.87 -12.31 -18.55
C ILE A 82 -10.98 -12.78 -17.39
N ILE A 83 -10.50 -14.02 -17.46
CA ILE A 83 -9.60 -14.63 -16.46
C ILE A 83 -8.25 -14.88 -17.12
N ASN A 84 -7.19 -14.51 -16.42
CA ASN A 84 -5.84 -14.85 -16.85
C ASN A 84 -5.40 -16.20 -16.28
N THR A 85 -4.81 -17.04 -17.12
CA THR A 85 -4.26 -18.35 -16.71
C THR A 85 -2.75 -18.33 -16.88
N TYR A 86 -2.04 -18.42 -15.77
CA TYR A 86 -0.60 -18.50 -15.75
C TYR A 86 -0.11 -19.95 -15.81
N VAL A 87 0.92 -20.21 -16.61
CA VAL A 87 1.70 -21.44 -16.52
C VAL A 87 2.99 -21.11 -15.79
N VAL A 88 3.19 -21.75 -14.65
CA VAL A 88 4.29 -21.50 -13.73
C VAL A 88 5.20 -22.72 -13.66
N ASP A 89 6.50 -22.50 -13.70
CA ASP A 89 7.52 -23.53 -13.46
C ASP A 89 8.37 -23.13 -12.26
N ARG A 90 8.30 -23.92 -11.20
CA ARG A 90 9.00 -23.67 -9.93
C ARG A 90 8.87 -22.21 -9.48
N GLY A 91 7.60 -21.71 -9.39
CA GLY A 91 7.24 -20.38 -8.94
C GLY A 91 7.58 -19.22 -9.89
N LEU A 92 8.06 -19.48 -11.10
CA LEU A 92 8.34 -18.46 -12.12
C LEU A 92 7.40 -18.59 -13.33
N LEU A 93 7.00 -17.47 -13.90
CA LEU A 93 6.14 -17.46 -15.09
C LEU A 93 6.86 -18.11 -16.27
N LYS A 94 6.23 -19.11 -16.88
CA LYS A 94 6.66 -19.77 -18.11
C LYS A 94 5.89 -19.26 -19.34
N SER A 95 4.57 -19.13 -19.21
CA SER A 95 3.69 -18.59 -20.25
C SER A 95 2.38 -18.09 -19.65
N GLY A 96 1.55 -17.40 -20.45
CA GLY A 96 0.27 -16.86 -20.00
C GLY A 96 0.44 -15.49 -19.31
N ALA A 97 1.38 -14.65 -19.77
CA ALA A 97 1.53 -13.29 -19.24
C ALA A 97 0.23 -12.48 -19.31
N ALA A 98 -0.10 -11.76 -18.23
CA ALA A 98 -1.30 -10.92 -18.16
C ALA A 98 -1.15 -9.58 -18.87
N GLY A 99 0.09 -9.19 -19.19
CA GLY A 99 0.44 -7.90 -19.75
C GLY A 99 1.90 -7.86 -20.22
N ALA A 100 2.49 -6.68 -20.17
CA ALA A 100 3.90 -6.39 -20.50
C ALA A 100 4.28 -6.59 -21.98
N THR A 101 3.32 -6.67 -22.89
CA THR A 101 3.57 -6.82 -24.33
C THR A 101 3.67 -5.48 -25.03
N SER A 102 2.99 -4.44 -24.54
CA SER A 102 2.97 -3.08 -25.08
C SER A 102 2.62 -2.07 -23.99
N TRP A 103 2.96 -0.79 -24.22
CA TRP A 103 2.46 0.34 -23.41
C TRP A 103 1.01 0.74 -23.73
N ASN A 104 0.54 0.39 -24.93
CA ASN A 104 -0.79 0.76 -25.38
C ASN A 104 -1.88 0.02 -24.56
N PRO A 105 -2.77 0.73 -23.83
CA PRO A 105 -3.83 0.11 -23.04
C PRO A 105 -4.86 -0.64 -23.88
N LEU A 106 -4.99 -0.32 -25.15
CA LEU A 106 -5.91 -0.99 -26.06
C LEU A 106 -5.42 -2.36 -26.52
N THR A 107 -4.11 -2.66 -26.35
CA THR A 107 -3.50 -3.90 -26.85
C THR A 107 -2.79 -4.72 -25.77
N SER A 108 -2.57 -4.18 -24.57
CA SER A 108 -1.82 -4.87 -23.50
C SER A 108 -2.33 -4.53 -22.12
N GLY A 109 -2.22 -5.50 -21.21
CA GLY A 109 -2.67 -5.39 -19.84
C GLY A 109 -4.19 -5.43 -19.69
N ARG A 110 -4.64 -5.16 -18.48
CA ARG A 110 -6.05 -5.15 -18.07
C ARG A 110 -6.36 -3.85 -17.39
N THR A 111 -7.49 -3.24 -17.73
CA THR A 111 -7.92 -1.96 -17.15
C THR A 111 -9.26 -2.16 -16.47
N TYR A 112 -9.37 -1.65 -15.24
CA TYR A 112 -10.56 -1.76 -14.42
C TYR A 112 -11.06 -0.37 -14.04
N PHE A 113 -12.38 -0.18 -14.07
CA PHE A 113 -13.05 0.80 -13.23
C PHE A 113 -13.44 0.13 -11.94
N GLU A 114 -13.17 0.80 -10.82
CA GLU A 114 -13.50 0.28 -9.51
C GLU A 114 -14.34 1.28 -8.72
N LEU A 115 -15.28 0.76 -7.95
CA LEU A 115 -16.07 1.49 -6.98
C LEU A 115 -15.96 0.76 -5.64
N LEU A 116 -15.56 1.47 -4.61
CA LEU A 116 -15.39 0.92 -3.28
C LEU A 116 -16.15 1.75 -2.25
N PRO A 117 -17.39 1.39 -1.90
CA PRO A 117 -18.02 1.86 -0.67
C PRO A 117 -17.24 1.34 0.54
N PHE A 118 -17.04 2.23 1.51
CA PHE A 118 -16.33 1.91 2.74
C PHE A 118 -17.05 2.46 3.97
N TYR A 119 -16.83 1.78 5.08
CA TYR A 119 -17.14 2.24 6.43
C TYR A 119 -15.99 1.84 7.35
N ARG A 120 -15.51 2.76 8.19
CA ARG A 120 -14.51 2.50 9.22
C ARG A 120 -14.82 3.31 10.47
N TRP A 121 -14.61 2.70 11.63
CA TRP A 121 -14.64 3.40 12.90
C TRP A 121 -13.46 2.98 13.76
N GLN A 122 -12.84 3.98 14.35
CA GLN A 122 -11.77 3.84 15.32
C GLN A 122 -12.24 4.47 16.62
N GLU A 123 -12.05 3.74 17.71
CA GLU A 123 -12.28 4.21 19.07
C GLU A 123 -11.07 3.77 19.89
N ILE A 124 -10.10 4.67 20.06
CA ILE A 124 -8.84 4.44 20.77
C ILE A 124 -8.83 5.37 21.98
N LYS A 125 -8.67 4.81 23.16
CA LYS A 125 -8.52 5.54 24.39
C LYS A 125 -7.04 5.74 24.65
N GLY A 126 -6.60 6.97 24.45
CA GLY A 126 -5.23 7.38 24.70
C GLY A 126 -5.05 7.84 26.15
N ASP A 127 -3.81 7.89 26.57
CA ASP A 127 -3.46 8.36 27.90
C ASP A 127 -3.78 9.87 28.07
N ASP A 128 -3.70 10.63 26.98
CA ASP A 128 -3.88 12.08 26.97
C ASP A 128 -5.15 12.53 26.24
N GLU A 129 -5.49 11.90 25.12
CA GLU A 129 -6.66 12.22 24.31
C GLU A 129 -7.28 10.97 23.70
N ASP A 130 -8.62 10.91 23.70
CA ASP A 130 -9.38 9.84 23.08
C ASP A 130 -9.59 10.11 21.58
N ILE A 131 -9.39 9.09 20.75
CA ILE A 131 -9.63 9.15 19.29
C ILE A 131 -10.94 8.42 18.99
N ASP A 132 -11.98 9.15 18.61
CA ASP A 132 -13.26 8.59 18.08
C ASP A 132 -13.48 9.11 16.66
N VAL A 133 -13.12 8.31 15.66
CA VAL A 133 -13.22 8.68 14.25
C VAL A 133 -14.08 7.67 13.49
N LYS A 134 -15.11 8.18 12.83
CA LYS A 134 -16.00 7.42 11.95
C LYS A 134 -15.94 8.00 10.55
N THR A 135 -15.73 7.14 9.56
CA THR A 135 -15.69 7.53 8.15
C THR A 135 -16.52 6.60 7.30
N ASN A 136 -17.21 7.16 6.33
CA ASN A 136 -17.93 6.40 5.34
C ASN A 136 -18.00 7.17 4.01
N GLY A 137 -17.92 6.48 2.92
CA GLY A 137 -17.90 7.14 1.62
C GLY A 137 -17.67 6.21 0.46
N LEU A 138 -17.18 6.77 -0.61
CA LEU A 138 -16.90 6.08 -1.85
C LEU A 138 -15.49 6.38 -2.33
N GLU A 139 -14.81 5.34 -2.82
CA GLU A 139 -13.59 5.47 -3.61
C GLU A 139 -13.90 5.07 -5.05
N PHE A 140 -13.47 5.91 -5.99
CA PHE A 140 -13.52 5.66 -7.42
C PHE A 140 -12.10 5.47 -7.92
N SER A 141 -11.85 4.38 -8.65
CA SER A 141 -10.51 4.07 -9.14
C SER A 141 -10.51 3.75 -10.62
N LEU A 142 -9.43 4.19 -11.27
CA LEU A 142 -9.00 3.65 -12.55
C LEU A 142 -7.72 2.85 -12.31
N PHE A 143 -7.80 1.54 -12.47
CA PHE A 143 -6.66 0.65 -12.26
C PHE A 143 -6.26 -0.03 -13.56
N ARG A 144 -5.02 0.13 -13.96
CA ARG A 144 -4.42 -0.55 -15.09
C ARG A 144 -3.29 -1.46 -14.64
N ASP A 145 -3.47 -2.75 -14.82
CA ASP A 145 -2.46 -3.78 -14.57
C ASP A 145 -1.88 -4.29 -15.88
N ASN A 146 -0.64 -3.90 -16.17
CA ASN A 146 0.12 -4.34 -17.33
C ASN A 146 1.38 -5.12 -16.93
N ARG A 147 1.37 -5.77 -15.76
CA ARG A 147 2.42 -6.67 -15.29
C ARG A 147 2.31 -8.01 -16.00
N ASP A 148 3.44 -8.68 -16.20
CA ASP A 148 3.48 -10.01 -16.81
C ASP A 148 2.88 -11.10 -15.89
N PHE A 149 3.26 -11.07 -14.63
CA PHE A 149 2.83 -12.04 -13.60
C PHE A 149 2.59 -11.34 -12.28
N VAL A 150 1.34 -11.10 -11.93
CA VAL A 150 0.95 -10.30 -10.76
C VAL A 150 1.60 -10.75 -9.44
N PRO A 151 1.66 -12.08 -9.13
CA PRO A 151 2.25 -12.52 -7.87
C PRO A 151 3.77 -12.30 -7.74
N ASN A 152 4.51 -12.28 -8.85
CA ASN A 152 5.95 -12.00 -8.90
C ASN A 152 6.31 -11.32 -10.23
N PRO A 153 6.01 -10.01 -10.36
CA PRO A 153 6.23 -9.29 -11.61
C PRO A 153 7.71 -9.23 -11.99
N SER A 154 8.01 -9.55 -13.24
CA SER A 154 9.35 -9.41 -13.80
C SER A 154 9.42 -8.31 -14.85
N LYS A 155 8.31 -7.98 -15.48
CA LYS A 155 8.19 -6.96 -16.53
C LYS A 155 6.84 -6.26 -16.45
N GLY A 156 6.76 -5.11 -17.10
CA GLY A 156 5.52 -4.37 -17.25
C GLY A 156 5.39 -3.25 -16.24
N SER A 157 4.15 -2.88 -15.95
CA SER A 157 3.82 -1.77 -15.05
C SER A 157 2.40 -1.91 -14.51
N ALA A 158 2.13 -1.25 -13.40
CA ALA A 158 0.77 -1.01 -12.92
C ALA A 158 0.57 0.49 -12.71
N LEU A 159 -0.64 0.98 -12.91
CA LEU A 159 -1.02 2.37 -12.65
C LEU A 159 -2.39 2.39 -12.01
N ARG A 160 -2.50 3.08 -10.89
CA ARG A 160 -3.75 3.31 -10.17
C ARG A 160 -3.94 4.79 -9.93
N VAL A 161 -5.15 5.27 -10.15
CA VAL A 161 -5.58 6.62 -9.79
C VAL A 161 -6.87 6.48 -9.01
N ASP A 162 -6.90 6.99 -7.79
CA ASP A 162 -8.05 6.92 -6.90
C ASP A 162 -8.52 8.32 -6.51
N VAL A 163 -9.83 8.47 -6.38
CA VAL A 163 -10.48 9.58 -5.72
C VAL A 163 -11.37 9.02 -4.63
N THR A 164 -10.99 9.26 -3.38
CA THR A 164 -11.75 8.85 -2.20
C THR A 164 -12.47 10.05 -1.61
N ARG A 165 -13.76 9.92 -1.36
CA ARG A 165 -14.60 10.96 -0.78
C ARG A 165 -15.44 10.41 0.37
N ASP A 166 -15.27 10.99 1.54
CA ASP A 166 -16.25 10.96 2.61
C ASP A 166 -17.17 12.18 2.43
N PHE A 167 -18.46 11.93 2.35
CA PHE A 167 -19.44 12.99 2.09
C PHE A 167 -20.02 13.60 3.38
N GLY A 168 -19.55 13.16 4.55
CA GLY A 168 -20.15 13.51 5.82
C GLY A 168 -21.52 12.82 6.04
N TRP A 169 -21.78 11.70 5.36
CA TRP A 169 -23.04 10.98 5.47
C TRP A 169 -23.15 10.22 6.79
N PHE A 170 -24.39 9.98 7.22
CA PHE A 170 -24.74 9.21 8.42
C PHE A 170 -24.04 9.77 9.67
N ASN A 171 -23.11 9.02 10.25
CA ASN A 171 -22.36 9.33 11.46
C ASN A 171 -20.87 9.58 11.20
N SER A 172 -20.51 9.99 9.99
CA SER A 172 -19.13 10.37 9.67
C SER A 172 -18.69 11.56 10.52
N SER A 173 -17.47 11.51 11.04
CA SER A 173 -16.93 12.56 11.91
C SER A 173 -16.65 13.85 11.13
N ASP A 174 -16.26 13.73 9.86
CA ASP A 174 -15.99 14.87 8.98
C ASP A 174 -16.19 14.49 7.50
N SER A 175 -16.20 15.47 6.62
CA SER A 175 -16.21 15.24 5.17
C SER A 175 -14.86 15.60 4.57
N TRP A 176 -14.30 14.72 3.76
CA TRP A 176 -12.97 14.93 3.18
C TRP A 176 -12.82 14.28 1.81
N THR A 177 -11.80 14.70 1.08
CA THR A 177 -11.44 14.12 -0.22
C THR A 177 -9.95 13.87 -0.26
N VAL A 178 -9.56 12.71 -0.83
CA VAL A 178 -8.16 12.38 -1.15
C VAL A 178 -8.09 11.95 -2.60
N VAL A 179 -7.11 12.49 -3.32
CA VAL A 179 -6.73 12.04 -4.66
C VAL A 179 -5.35 11.42 -4.56
N GLN A 180 -5.18 10.20 -5.07
CA GLN A 180 -3.90 9.53 -5.08
C GLN A 180 -3.58 8.86 -6.40
N THR A 181 -2.30 8.72 -6.70
CA THR A 181 -1.79 8.02 -7.87
C THR A 181 -0.62 7.16 -7.46
N GLU A 182 -0.62 5.90 -7.91
CA GLU A 182 0.47 4.95 -7.72
C GLU A 182 0.88 4.35 -9.06
N PHE A 183 2.19 4.27 -9.29
CA PHE A 183 2.76 3.74 -10.52
C PHE A 183 3.94 2.83 -10.23
N ASP A 184 3.79 1.56 -10.61
CA ASP A 184 4.84 0.56 -10.55
C ASP A 184 5.48 0.31 -11.90
N LYS A 185 6.78 0.04 -11.89
CA LYS A 185 7.53 -0.38 -13.07
C LYS A 185 8.51 -1.50 -12.75
N TYR A 186 8.53 -2.50 -13.62
CA TYR A 186 9.37 -3.68 -13.45
C TYR A 186 10.27 -3.85 -14.68
N PHE A 187 11.58 -4.03 -14.44
CA PHE A 187 12.61 -4.22 -15.45
C PHE A 187 13.33 -5.54 -15.22
N SER A 188 13.11 -6.51 -16.10
CA SER A 188 13.82 -7.79 -16.03
C SER A 188 15.24 -7.62 -16.53
N LEU A 189 16.22 -8.02 -15.72
CA LEU A 189 17.63 -8.12 -16.09
C LEU A 189 18.00 -9.53 -16.58
N GLY A 190 17.00 -10.42 -16.65
CA GLY A 190 17.19 -11.82 -17.04
C GLY A 190 17.92 -12.66 -15.99
N PRO A 191 18.16 -13.94 -16.30
CA PRO A 191 18.94 -14.83 -15.46
C PRO A 191 20.45 -14.49 -15.54
N SER A 192 21.23 -15.04 -14.60
CA SER A 192 22.70 -15.00 -14.62
C SER A 192 23.26 -16.38 -14.25
N GLU A 193 24.57 -16.48 -14.09
CA GLU A 193 25.20 -17.73 -13.61
C GLU A 193 24.68 -18.12 -12.22
N THR A 194 24.43 -17.15 -11.34
CA THR A 194 24.03 -17.36 -9.93
C THR A 194 22.51 -17.30 -9.73
N PHE A 195 21.81 -16.46 -10.50
CA PHE A 195 20.40 -16.15 -10.29
C PHE A 195 19.49 -16.67 -11.41
N ARG A 196 18.32 -17.20 -11.04
CA ARG A 196 17.25 -17.59 -11.97
C ARG A 196 16.50 -16.38 -12.51
N GLN A 197 16.33 -15.35 -11.67
CA GLN A 197 15.63 -14.11 -12.01
C GLN A 197 16.31 -12.95 -11.30
N ARG A 198 16.39 -11.81 -12.00
CA ARG A 198 16.81 -10.51 -11.47
C ARG A 198 15.87 -9.44 -12.03
N VAL A 199 15.33 -8.60 -11.15
CA VAL A 199 14.36 -7.57 -11.50
C VAL A 199 14.70 -6.29 -10.75
N ILE A 200 14.68 -5.16 -11.43
CA ILE A 200 14.59 -3.85 -10.80
C ILE A 200 13.09 -3.49 -10.76
N ALA A 201 12.57 -3.25 -9.56
CA ALA A 201 11.22 -2.79 -9.34
C ALA A 201 11.27 -1.37 -8.79
N PHE A 202 10.50 -0.49 -9.43
CA PHE A 202 10.35 0.91 -9.04
C PHE A 202 8.89 1.16 -8.70
N ASP A 203 8.65 1.90 -7.62
CA ASP A 203 7.35 2.40 -7.24
C ASP A 203 7.39 3.91 -7.05
N PHE A 204 6.34 4.57 -7.48
CA PHE A 204 6.04 5.98 -7.28
C PHE A 204 4.62 6.12 -6.75
N TRP A 205 4.46 6.84 -5.65
CA TRP A 205 3.16 7.19 -5.14
C TRP A 205 3.10 8.67 -4.74
N THR A 206 1.94 9.27 -4.94
CA THR A 206 1.63 10.61 -4.47
C THR A 206 0.17 10.72 -4.07
N ALA A 207 -0.11 11.52 -3.06
CA ALA A 207 -1.47 11.81 -2.62
C ALA A 207 -1.64 13.30 -2.32
N TYR A 208 -2.88 13.77 -2.42
CA TYR A 208 -3.27 15.13 -2.10
C TYR A 208 -4.69 15.18 -1.54
N SER A 209 -4.86 15.93 -0.47
CA SER A 209 -6.16 16.20 0.16
C SER A 209 -6.62 17.63 -0.14
N PRO A 210 -7.41 17.86 -1.21
CA PRO A 210 -7.81 19.21 -1.62
C PRO A 210 -8.77 19.91 -0.65
N THR A 211 -9.45 19.12 0.19
CA THR A 211 -10.43 19.66 1.15
C THR A 211 -9.87 20.00 2.51
N TRP A 212 -8.67 19.55 2.82
CA TRP A 212 -8.01 19.85 4.08
C TRP A 212 -7.69 21.34 4.17
N GLU A 213 -8.28 22.05 5.12
CA GLU A 213 -8.13 23.48 5.31
C GLU A 213 -7.63 23.79 6.73
N VAL A 214 -6.73 24.76 6.84
CA VAL A 214 -6.31 25.36 8.10
C VAL A 214 -7.11 26.66 8.28
N GLU A 215 -8.06 26.66 9.20
CA GLU A 215 -8.96 27.79 9.44
C GLU A 215 -8.32 28.89 10.31
N GLY A 216 -7.34 28.53 11.10
CA GLY A 216 -6.62 29.44 11.99
C GLY A 216 -5.69 28.73 12.95
N VAL A 217 -5.19 29.48 13.93
CA VAL A 217 -4.35 28.96 15.02
C VAL A 217 -4.96 29.39 16.35
N ARG A 218 -5.15 28.47 17.28
CA ARG A 218 -5.55 28.73 18.66
C ARG A 218 -4.58 28.04 19.61
N ASP A 219 -4.08 28.78 20.57
CA ASP A 219 -3.14 28.30 21.59
C ASP A 219 -1.88 27.63 21.02
N GLY A 220 -1.44 28.06 19.82
CA GLY A 220 -0.27 27.54 19.11
C GLY A 220 -0.56 26.33 18.20
N GLN A 221 -1.78 25.79 18.23
CA GLN A 221 -2.21 24.67 17.39
C GLN A 221 -3.07 25.14 16.20
N GLU A 222 -2.91 24.47 15.07
CA GLU A 222 -3.74 24.70 13.87
C GLU A 222 -5.18 24.17 14.08
N ILE A 223 -6.16 25.00 13.77
CA ILE A 223 -7.56 24.55 13.67
C ILE A 223 -7.78 24.03 12.25
N ILE A 224 -7.99 22.74 12.14
CA ILE A 224 -8.06 22.02 10.87
C ILE A 224 -9.50 21.53 10.63
N SER A 225 -9.99 21.71 9.41
CA SER A 225 -11.26 21.16 8.94
C SER A 225 -11.06 20.28 7.70
N ASN A 226 -12.02 19.37 7.48
CA ASN A 226 -12.06 18.47 6.32
C ASN A 226 -10.76 17.65 6.10
N ARG A 227 -10.09 17.32 7.20
CA ARG A 227 -8.88 16.49 7.25
C ARG A 227 -9.26 15.02 7.14
N PRO A 228 -8.71 14.27 6.15
CA PRO A 228 -8.86 12.83 6.16
C PRO A 228 -8.13 12.23 7.37
N PRO A 229 -8.66 11.15 7.97
CA PRO A 229 -7.91 10.41 8.97
C PRO A 229 -6.58 9.91 8.43
N ALA A 230 -5.57 9.73 9.27
CA ALA A 230 -4.23 9.34 8.87
C ALA A 230 -4.20 8.06 8.01
N TYR A 231 -5.05 7.08 8.31
CA TYR A 231 -5.15 5.84 7.51
C TYR A 231 -5.72 6.02 6.08
N ALA A 232 -6.32 7.16 5.76
CA ALA A 232 -6.93 7.45 4.45
C ALA A 232 -6.25 8.61 3.73
N GLY A 233 -5.43 9.40 4.42
CA GLY A 233 -4.80 10.61 3.92
C GLY A 233 -3.50 10.43 3.14
N ALA A 234 -2.83 11.54 2.89
CA ALA A 234 -1.51 11.60 2.28
C ALA A 234 -0.44 11.26 3.35
N THR A 235 -0.31 9.98 3.68
CA THR A 235 0.40 9.48 4.85
C THR A 235 1.54 8.54 4.47
N LEU A 236 2.66 8.63 5.17
CA LEU A 236 3.82 7.75 5.05
C LEU A 236 4.16 7.10 6.40
N GLY A 237 4.82 5.95 6.31
CA GLY A 237 5.18 5.09 7.44
C GLY A 237 4.40 3.79 7.45
N GLY A 238 5.05 2.72 7.90
CA GLY A 238 4.48 1.39 8.02
C GLY A 238 4.85 0.43 6.91
N ILE A 239 4.20 -0.71 6.90
CA ILE A 239 4.58 -1.90 6.09
C ILE A 239 4.47 -1.73 4.57
N TRP A 240 3.82 -0.66 4.09
CA TRP A 240 3.60 -0.42 2.67
C TRP A 240 4.55 0.63 2.10
N ARG A 241 4.80 1.71 2.82
CA ARG A 241 5.62 2.85 2.40
C ARG A 241 6.45 3.35 3.55
N MET A 242 7.74 3.58 3.35
CA MET A 242 8.69 4.00 4.39
C MET A 242 8.79 2.97 5.53
N ARG A 243 9.21 1.75 5.20
CA ARG A 243 9.13 0.53 6.04
C ARG A 243 9.96 0.54 7.33
N ALA A 244 10.89 1.49 7.50
CA ALA A 244 11.61 1.67 8.76
C ALA A 244 10.85 2.52 9.78
N PHE A 245 9.88 3.30 9.33
CA PHE A 245 9.11 4.21 10.18
C PHE A 245 7.84 3.55 10.72
N PRO A 246 7.37 3.93 11.92
CA PRO A 246 6.10 3.48 12.46
C PRO A 246 4.92 3.72 11.50
N SER A 247 3.83 3.00 11.70
CA SER A 247 2.63 3.18 10.87
C SER A 247 2.09 4.60 10.99
N GLN A 248 1.85 5.25 9.83
CA GLN A 248 1.29 6.60 9.78
C GLN A 248 2.15 7.69 10.46
N ARG A 249 3.47 7.46 10.55
CA ARG A 249 4.42 8.39 11.18
C ARG A 249 4.34 9.80 10.61
N PHE A 250 4.12 9.93 9.30
CA PHE A 250 4.03 11.22 8.63
C PHE A 250 2.69 11.39 7.94
N SER A 251 2.01 12.53 8.15
CA SER A 251 0.72 12.85 7.55
C SER A 251 0.61 14.36 7.30
N ASP A 252 0.27 14.75 6.07
CA ASP A 252 0.00 16.15 5.72
C ASP A 252 -0.99 16.22 4.56
N LYS A 253 -1.26 17.42 4.07
CA LYS A 253 -2.16 17.70 2.96
C LYS A 253 -1.71 17.05 1.65
N ALA A 254 -0.40 16.94 1.44
CA ALA A 254 0.22 16.30 0.28
C ALA A 254 1.34 15.35 0.67
N SER A 255 1.59 14.36 -0.16
CA SER A 255 2.69 13.41 0.01
C SER A 255 3.27 12.98 -1.33
N ILE A 256 4.56 12.64 -1.33
CA ILE A 256 5.25 11.98 -2.43
C ILE A 256 6.13 10.86 -1.87
N TYR A 257 6.25 9.76 -2.63
CA TYR A 257 7.02 8.60 -2.24
C TYR A 257 7.62 7.91 -3.46
N TYR A 258 8.82 7.39 -3.29
CA TYR A 258 9.53 6.57 -4.25
C TYR A 258 10.16 5.37 -3.56
N ALA A 259 10.13 4.22 -4.23
CA ALA A 259 10.89 3.04 -3.81
C ALA A 259 11.63 2.41 -4.99
N LEU A 260 12.80 1.88 -4.70
CA LEU A 260 13.58 1.08 -5.62
C LEU A 260 13.97 -0.23 -4.94
N GLU A 261 13.63 -1.35 -5.56
CA GLU A 261 13.98 -2.69 -5.11
C GLU A 261 14.79 -3.43 -6.17
N TYR A 262 15.84 -4.12 -5.75
CA TYR A 262 16.53 -5.10 -6.58
C TYR A 262 16.18 -6.50 -6.12
N ARG A 263 15.36 -7.20 -6.90
CA ARG A 263 14.80 -8.53 -6.59
C ARG A 263 15.64 -9.62 -7.24
N MET A 264 16.18 -10.55 -6.44
CA MET A 264 17.07 -11.61 -6.90
C MET A 264 16.61 -12.98 -6.41
N ILE A 265 16.36 -13.92 -7.34
CA ILE A 265 16.04 -15.31 -7.02
C ILE A 265 17.25 -16.16 -7.41
N PRO A 266 17.99 -16.74 -6.46
CA PRO A 266 19.14 -17.58 -6.75
C PRO A 266 18.74 -18.91 -7.43
N LYS A 267 19.69 -19.56 -8.09
CA LYS A 267 19.50 -20.89 -8.67
C LYS A 267 19.42 -21.98 -7.61
N TRP A 268 20.07 -21.78 -6.48
CA TRP A 268 20.02 -22.67 -5.32
C TRP A 268 18.81 -22.34 -4.44
N ASN A 269 18.23 -23.37 -3.85
CA ASN A 269 17.16 -23.22 -2.84
C ASN A 269 17.55 -24.06 -1.63
N PRO A 270 17.86 -23.43 -0.46
CA PRO A 270 18.33 -24.14 0.74
C PRO A 270 17.29 -25.14 1.27
N PHE A 271 16.02 -24.88 1.01
CA PHE A 271 14.91 -25.71 1.50
C PHE A 271 14.71 -27.02 0.71
N ASN A 272 15.38 -27.18 -0.44
CA ASN A 272 15.29 -28.43 -1.22
C ASN A 272 15.81 -29.64 -0.44
N ASN A 273 16.74 -29.43 0.50
CA ASN A 273 17.34 -30.47 1.31
C ASN A 273 16.53 -30.83 2.57
N TRP A 274 15.37 -30.19 2.77
CA TRP A 274 14.51 -30.41 3.93
C TRP A 274 13.20 -31.07 3.49
N PRO A 275 13.12 -32.42 3.43
CA PRO A 275 11.99 -33.15 2.83
C PRO A 275 10.63 -32.85 3.48
N TRP A 276 10.62 -32.67 4.82
CA TRP A 276 9.39 -32.34 5.55
C TRP A 276 8.88 -30.95 5.16
N LEU A 277 9.76 -29.95 5.02
CA LEU A 277 9.41 -28.59 4.65
C LEU A 277 8.87 -28.55 3.21
N GLN A 278 9.50 -29.27 2.29
CA GLN A 278 9.04 -29.39 0.91
C GLN A 278 7.67 -30.10 0.85
N LYS A 279 7.45 -31.13 1.65
CA LYS A 279 6.20 -31.89 1.68
C LYS A 279 5.02 -31.02 2.18
N TYR A 280 5.22 -30.25 3.24
CA TYR A 280 4.13 -29.51 3.91
C TYR A 280 3.96 -28.07 3.40
N ILE A 281 5.04 -27.35 3.14
CA ILE A 281 5.04 -25.95 2.74
C ILE A 281 5.28 -25.81 1.23
N GLY A 282 6.22 -26.55 0.64
CA GLY A 282 6.51 -26.53 -0.79
C GLY A 282 7.15 -25.23 -1.25
N ILE A 283 8.27 -24.81 -0.61
CA ILE A 283 8.98 -23.59 -0.97
C ILE A 283 9.72 -23.79 -2.30
N GLU A 284 9.26 -23.11 -3.35
CA GLU A 284 9.82 -23.24 -4.70
C GLU A 284 10.99 -22.28 -4.96
N TRP A 285 11.00 -21.12 -4.31
CA TRP A 285 12.11 -20.18 -4.37
C TRP A 285 12.20 -19.28 -3.13
N LEU A 286 13.41 -18.75 -2.95
CA LEU A 286 13.77 -17.68 -2.04
C LEU A 286 14.19 -16.48 -2.87
N GLN A 287 13.79 -15.26 -2.48
CA GLN A 287 14.16 -14.02 -3.15
C GLN A 287 14.78 -13.05 -2.15
N PHE A 288 15.95 -12.52 -2.48
CA PHE A 288 16.62 -11.44 -1.73
C PHE A 288 16.29 -10.10 -2.38
N VAL A 289 16.02 -9.10 -1.54
CA VAL A 289 15.55 -7.79 -2.00
C VAL A 289 16.20 -6.67 -1.20
N PRO A 290 17.40 -6.19 -1.54
CA PRO A 290 17.83 -4.88 -1.10
C PRO A 290 16.91 -3.81 -1.68
N PHE A 291 16.60 -2.79 -0.87
CA PHE A 291 15.72 -1.69 -1.26
C PHE A 291 16.10 -0.37 -0.60
N VAL A 292 15.66 0.71 -1.22
CA VAL A 292 15.69 2.07 -0.69
C VAL A 292 14.34 2.73 -0.93
N GLU A 293 13.89 3.51 0.03
CA GLU A 293 12.65 4.29 -0.03
C GLU A 293 12.94 5.73 0.36
N VAL A 294 12.29 6.66 -0.32
CA VAL A 294 12.34 8.08 0.01
C VAL A 294 10.94 8.67 -0.10
N GLY A 295 10.60 9.57 0.80
CA GLY A 295 9.28 10.20 0.79
C GLY A 295 9.23 11.46 1.62
N ARG A 296 8.17 12.25 1.41
CA ARG A 296 7.90 13.46 2.15
C ARG A 296 6.41 13.74 2.21
N VAL A 297 5.98 14.32 3.33
CA VAL A 297 4.68 14.98 3.45
C VAL A 297 4.87 16.50 3.48
N ALA A 298 3.90 17.25 2.96
CA ALA A 298 3.98 18.71 2.86
C ALA A 298 2.59 19.37 2.94
N PRO A 299 2.48 20.64 3.37
CA PRO A 299 1.20 21.36 3.49
C PRO A 299 0.55 21.71 2.15
N GLY A 300 1.14 21.35 1.04
CA GLY A 300 0.59 21.54 -0.31
C GLY A 300 1.31 20.69 -1.34
N TRP A 301 0.60 20.39 -2.44
CA TRP A 301 1.18 19.63 -3.54
C TRP A 301 2.00 20.55 -4.45
N ASN A 302 3.26 20.75 -4.07
CA ASN A 302 4.25 21.53 -4.80
C ASN A 302 5.49 20.68 -5.02
N ILE A 303 5.92 20.50 -6.26
CA ILE A 303 7.06 19.65 -6.61
C ILE A 303 8.34 20.05 -5.87
N LYS A 304 8.61 21.35 -5.73
CA LYS A 304 9.83 21.83 -5.08
C LYS A 304 9.82 21.50 -3.58
N ASP A 305 8.69 21.74 -2.94
CA ASP A 305 8.55 21.49 -1.50
C ASP A 305 8.56 19.97 -1.21
N LEU A 306 7.86 19.19 -2.01
CA LEU A 306 7.80 17.71 -1.89
C LEU A 306 9.16 17.02 -2.14
N HIS A 307 10.13 17.67 -2.78
CA HIS A 307 11.47 17.14 -3.00
C HIS A 307 12.56 17.81 -2.15
N SER A 308 12.19 18.63 -1.16
CA SER A 308 13.13 19.15 -0.16
C SER A 308 13.05 18.30 1.12
N ASP A 309 14.13 18.16 1.88
CA ASP A 309 14.19 17.44 3.17
C ASP A 309 13.41 16.12 3.19
N MET A 310 13.59 15.29 2.16
CA MET A 310 12.92 14.00 2.08
C MET A 310 13.47 13.05 3.16
N LYS A 311 12.57 12.38 3.85
CA LYS A 311 12.91 11.24 4.71
C LYS A 311 13.30 10.06 3.84
N TRP A 312 14.19 9.20 4.34
CA TRP A 312 14.62 8.00 3.62
C TRP A 312 14.84 6.81 4.55
N ASN A 313 14.74 5.64 4.02
CA ASN A 313 15.17 4.41 4.67
C ASN A 313 15.76 3.44 3.65
N ALA A 314 16.57 2.51 4.14
CA ALA A 314 17.10 1.43 3.33
C ALA A 314 17.03 0.11 4.09
N GLY A 315 16.88 -0.98 3.35
CA GLY A 315 16.67 -2.27 3.98
C GLY A 315 16.94 -3.48 3.11
N LEU A 316 16.68 -4.64 3.68
CA LEU A 316 16.77 -5.95 3.05
C LEU A 316 15.48 -6.72 3.25
N GLY A 317 14.90 -7.21 2.15
CA GLY A 317 13.77 -8.10 2.14
C GLY A 317 14.16 -9.53 1.85
N LEU A 318 13.49 -10.46 2.52
CA LEU A 318 13.50 -11.88 2.24
C LEU A 318 12.09 -12.32 1.86
N ARG A 319 11.94 -12.94 0.69
CA ARG A 319 10.64 -13.42 0.21
C ARG A 319 10.71 -14.90 -0.12
N LEU A 320 9.62 -15.60 0.17
CA LEU A 320 9.45 -17.03 -0.09
C LEU A 320 8.19 -17.23 -0.93
N TRP A 321 8.30 -18.05 -1.96
CA TRP A 321 7.15 -18.50 -2.73
C TRP A 321 6.80 -19.93 -2.34
N ALA A 322 5.59 -20.12 -1.86
CA ALA A 322 5.05 -21.43 -1.52
C ALA A 322 3.58 -21.53 -1.91
N LYS A 323 3.24 -22.57 -2.67
CA LYS A 323 1.84 -22.88 -3.05
C LYS A 323 1.06 -21.68 -3.64
N GLY A 324 1.72 -20.83 -4.42
CA GLY A 324 1.07 -19.68 -5.07
C GLY A 324 1.02 -18.41 -4.22
N LEU A 325 1.57 -18.43 -3.01
CA LEU A 325 1.64 -17.27 -2.12
C LEU A 325 3.08 -16.80 -1.94
N VAL A 326 3.25 -15.51 -1.73
CA VAL A 326 4.52 -14.91 -1.34
C VAL A 326 4.43 -14.52 0.14
N ALA A 327 5.29 -15.08 0.97
CA ALA A 327 5.55 -14.55 2.31
C ALA A 327 6.80 -13.67 2.26
N ARG A 328 6.78 -12.53 2.94
CA ARG A 328 7.92 -11.62 3.02
C ARG A 328 8.24 -11.24 4.46
N ILE A 329 9.53 -10.98 4.69
CA ILE A 329 10.06 -10.31 5.87
C ILE A 329 10.97 -9.20 5.34
N ASP A 330 10.69 -7.97 5.69
CA ASP A 330 11.49 -6.81 5.35
C ASP A 330 12.06 -6.21 6.64
N ALA A 331 13.35 -5.87 6.64
CA ALA A 331 14.04 -5.17 7.72
C ALA A 331 14.68 -3.90 7.14
N ALA A 332 14.40 -2.76 7.75
CA ALA A 332 14.85 -1.46 7.27
C ALA A 332 15.30 -0.56 8.42
N GLY A 333 16.28 0.30 8.14
CA GLY A 333 16.76 1.34 9.05
C GLY A 333 16.58 2.73 8.47
N SER A 334 16.34 3.71 9.35
CA SER A 334 16.24 5.14 9.08
C SER A 334 17.01 5.94 10.13
N ASP A 335 16.91 7.27 10.10
CA ASP A 335 17.38 8.16 11.14
C ASP A 335 16.54 8.08 12.43
N GLU A 336 15.28 7.67 12.37
CA GLU A 336 14.39 7.50 13.52
C GLU A 336 14.40 6.07 14.10
N GLY A 337 15.15 5.09 13.50
CA GLY A 337 15.27 3.76 14.06
C GLY A 337 15.24 2.63 13.06
N PHE A 338 14.77 1.47 13.52
CA PHE A 338 14.78 0.22 12.77
C PHE A 338 13.42 -0.47 12.80
N GLY A 339 12.90 -0.82 11.63
CA GLY A 339 11.62 -1.52 11.47
C GLY A 339 11.79 -2.93 10.92
N VAL A 340 10.95 -3.85 11.38
CA VAL A 340 10.80 -5.19 10.82
C VAL A 340 9.33 -5.43 10.49
N ALA A 341 9.05 -5.78 9.25
CA ALA A 341 7.69 -6.07 8.79
C ALA A 341 7.59 -7.49 8.25
N MET A 342 6.51 -8.20 8.61
CA MET A 342 6.18 -9.51 8.08
C MET A 342 4.81 -9.49 7.40
N MET A 343 4.70 -10.05 6.21
CA MET A 343 3.44 -10.06 5.46
C MET A 343 3.34 -11.21 4.46
N VAL A 344 2.12 -11.57 4.11
CA VAL A 344 1.82 -12.47 3.00
C VAL A 344 1.36 -11.63 1.81
N SER A 345 2.29 -11.12 1.02
CA SER A 345 2.09 -10.44 -0.27
C SER A 345 3.43 -9.94 -0.83
N GLN A 346 3.45 -9.45 -2.08
CA GLN A 346 4.51 -8.54 -2.53
C GLN A 346 4.20 -7.12 -2.02
N PRO A 347 5.20 -6.24 -1.80
CA PRO A 347 4.96 -4.79 -1.75
C PRO A 347 4.51 -4.32 -3.14
N PHE A 348 4.04 -3.09 -3.26
CA PHE A 348 3.51 -2.57 -4.52
C PHE A 348 2.34 -3.44 -5.03
N GLN A 349 1.33 -3.63 -4.21
CA GLN A 349 0.10 -4.33 -4.56
C GLN A 349 -1.09 -3.40 -4.36
N PHE A 350 -1.89 -3.32 -5.42
CA PHE A 350 -3.12 -2.56 -5.47
C PHE A 350 -4.32 -3.39 -4.98
#